data_3eb2bb767d970fc4dba26de593168a23
#
_entry.id   3eb2bb767d970fc4dba26de593168a23
#
_cell.length_a   1.000
_cell.length_b   1.000
_cell.length_c   1.000
_cell.angle_alpha   90.00
_cell.angle_beta   90.00
_cell.angle_gamma   90.00
#
_symmetry.space_group_name_H-M   'P 1'
#
loop_
_entity.id
_entity.type
_entity.pdbx_description
1 polymer ?
#
loop_
_entity_poly.entity_id
_entity_poly.type
_entity_poly.pdbx_seq_one_letter_code
_entity_poly.pdbx_strand_id
1 'polypeptide(L)'
;MYKPLKHHRILGEHRPQKSSIIGAWVVALLFIFLGLMTFYTMMMFDDYSLSARIYLGLLALAFIIGSIGFVINQVVSRLFITPEVVIRINIFGKTILPMAEIDCYEDGKKDITLYATRLSKFISISEDYNGFESIVAWAHSQFQNKEDVDKQQETEEMLSDLHYGASEEDIQNKANKLKKIIYPLNVLTIIVVLCIVFLSSFIHDFIVSIAALLPFVAVFLYNKSHGLAKFLISKTDPHPSLMGIGGAATAGLLYNAWRENLLHISSQFWLIVLVVTLILTYLCTRNERITPTYGQRDLLLVIGATLIGCFVYSYSTLVFCNITFDQSKPKYYDSSIKDKGYTSGKGRRYYVKLAPWKGLKEDERTYIPRKLYNELQIGEPVTIEQYEGCLGVSYYYPIFK
;
A
#
# COMPACT_ATOMS: atom_id res chain seq x y z
N MET A 1 22.20 -33.50 -17.01
CA MET A 1 21.51 -34.79 -17.35
C MET A 1 20.21 -34.82 -16.57
N TYR A 2 19.12 -34.30 -17.15
CA TYR A 2 17.78 -34.27 -16.50
C TYR A 2 17.20 -35.71 -16.60
N LYS A 3 16.91 -36.32 -15.45
CA LYS A 3 16.11 -37.56 -15.42
C LYS A 3 14.70 -37.21 -15.86
N PRO A 4 14.12 -37.88 -16.88
CA PRO A 4 12.74 -37.66 -17.25
C PRO A 4 11.86 -38.01 -16.05
N LEU A 5 11.20 -36.99 -15.46
CA LEU A 5 10.20 -37.18 -14.45
C LEU A 5 9.09 -38.09 -15.02
N LYS A 6 8.78 -39.18 -14.31
CA LYS A 6 7.76 -40.15 -14.73
C LYS A 6 6.40 -39.44 -14.78
N HIS A 7 6.00 -38.94 -15.94
CA HIS A 7 4.73 -38.27 -16.21
C HIS A 7 3.49 -39.02 -15.69
N HIS A 8 3.59 -40.33 -15.49
CA HIS A 8 2.46 -41.18 -15.05
C HIS A 8 1.96 -40.95 -13.63
N ARG A 9 2.72 -40.23 -12.76
CA ARG A 9 2.28 -39.97 -11.36
C ARG A 9 1.50 -38.67 -11.18
N ILE A 10 1.48 -37.79 -12.16
CA ILE A 10 0.83 -36.46 -12.07
C ILE A 10 -0.60 -36.53 -12.60
N LEU A 11 -0.84 -37.41 -13.57
CA LEU A 11 -2.18 -37.64 -14.10
C LEU A 11 -3.01 -38.44 -13.09
N GLY A 12 -4.10 -37.87 -12.62
CA GLY A 12 -4.98 -38.54 -11.67
C GLY A 12 -5.74 -37.60 -10.74
N GLU A 13 -6.28 -38.16 -9.68
CA GLU A 13 -6.97 -37.44 -8.62
C GLU A 13 -5.96 -37.06 -7.52
N HIS A 14 -5.91 -35.75 -7.20
CA HIS A 14 -5.18 -35.21 -6.08
C HIS A 14 -6.18 -34.68 -5.03
N ARG A 15 -5.96 -35.08 -3.77
CA ARG A 15 -6.76 -34.68 -2.64
C ARG A 15 -5.91 -33.88 -1.66
N PRO A 16 -6.52 -33.02 -0.84
CA PRO A 16 -5.81 -32.37 0.25
C PRO A 16 -5.12 -33.38 1.17
N GLN A 17 -3.97 -33.03 1.68
CA GLN A 17 -3.21 -33.85 2.63
C GLN A 17 -4.00 -34.04 3.92
N LYS A 18 -3.84 -35.19 4.56
CA LYS A 18 -4.49 -35.46 5.85
C LYS A 18 -4.10 -34.43 6.93
N SER A 19 -2.84 -33.98 6.94
CA SER A 19 -2.35 -32.92 7.82
C SER A 19 -3.09 -31.61 7.63
N SER A 20 -3.38 -31.22 6.37
CA SER A 20 -4.13 -30.02 6.02
C SER A 20 -5.58 -30.08 6.49
N ILE A 21 -6.22 -31.24 6.32
CA ILE A 21 -7.58 -31.48 6.82
C ILE A 21 -7.62 -31.40 8.34
N ILE A 22 -6.65 -32.01 9.05
CA ILE A 22 -6.55 -31.93 10.51
C ILE A 22 -6.29 -30.48 10.93
N GLY A 23 -5.39 -29.78 10.25
CA GLY A 23 -5.13 -28.34 10.49
C GLY A 23 -6.39 -27.50 10.32
N ALA A 24 -7.20 -27.75 9.28
CA ALA A 24 -8.46 -27.07 9.06
C ALA A 24 -9.46 -27.30 10.20
N TRP A 25 -9.56 -28.53 10.74
CA TRP A 25 -10.39 -28.82 11.91
C TRP A 25 -9.92 -28.05 13.15
N VAL A 26 -8.60 -28.01 13.43
CA VAL A 26 -8.06 -27.27 14.59
C VAL A 26 -8.37 -25.77 14.46
N VAL A 27 -8.16 -25.19 13.28
CA VAL A 27 -8.47 -23.77 13.01
C VAL A 27 -9.97 -23.52 13.15
N ALA A 28 -10.81 -24.39 12.60
CA ALA A 28 -12.27 -24.26 12.72
C ALA A 28 -12.76 -24.32 14.16
N LEU A 29 -12.23 -25.24 14.96
CA LEU A 29 -12.56 -25.33 16.39
C LEU A 29 -12.18 -24.06 17.16
N LEU A 30 -11.02 -23.46 16.83
CA LEU A 30 -10.60 -22.17 17.39
C LEU A 30 -11.57 -21.04 17.04
N PHE A 31 -11.97 -20.94 15.79
CA PHE A 31 -12.93 -19.88 15.35
C PHE A 31 -14.34 -20.13 15.88
N ILE A 32 -14.79 -21.37 15.97
CA ILE A 32 -16.07 -21.73 16.63
C ILE A 32 -16.02 -21.31 18.10
N PHE A 33 -14.91 -21.62 18.79
CA PHE A 33 -14.71 -21.20 20.18
C PHE A 33 -14.74 -19.68 20.33
N LEU A 34 -14.03 -18.94 19.47
CA LEU A 34 -14.08 -17.47 19.42
C LEU A 34 -15.50 -16.95 19.17
N GLY A 35 -16.23 -17.56 18.24
CA GLY A 35 -17.62 -17.21 17.98
C GLY A 35 -18.52 -17.42 19.19
N LEU A 36 -18.37 -18.55 19.88
CA LEU A 36 -19.12 -18.85 21.10
C LEU A 36 -18.75 -17.90 22.26
N MET A 37 -17.47 -17.56 22.41
CA MET A 37 -17.01 -16.57 23.39
C MET A 37 -17.56 -15.18 23.10
N THR A 38 -17.58 -14.76 21.82
CA THR A 38 -18.18 -13.48 21.40
C THR A 38 -19.69 -13.47 21.70
N PHE A 39 -20.37 -14.56 21.44
CA PHE A 39 -21.79 -14.72 21.76
C PHE A 39 -22.03 -14.69 23.28
N TYR A 40 -21.20 -15.38 24.06
CA TYR A 40 -21.26 -15.37 25.51
C TYR A 40 -21.04 -13.96 26.09
N THR A 41 -20.05 -13.22 25.63
CA THR A 41 -19.81 -11.82 26.05
C THR A 41 -20.99 -10.93 25.72
N MET A 42 -21.63 -11.11 24.56
CA MET A 42 -22.84 -10.39 24.17
C MET A 42 -24.00 -10.61 25.16
N MET A 43 -24.13 -11.83 25.68
CA MET A 43 -25.22 -12.18 26.61
C MET A 43 -24.95 -11.75 28.05
N MET A 44 -23.68 -11.70 28.47
CA MET A 44 -23.31 -11.46 29.89
C MET A 44 -23.15 -9.97 30.23
N PHE A 45 -22.92 -9.09 29.25
CA PHE A 45 -22.73 -7.67 29.50
C PHE A 45 -23.93 -6.86 29.03
N ASP A 46 -24.72 -6.37 30.01
CA ASP A 46 -25.94 -5.57 29.74
C ASP A 46 -25.65 -4.16 29.24
N ASP A 47 -24.44 -3.68 29.38
CA ASP A 47 -24.02 -2.32 28.99
C ASP A 47 -23.90 -2.08 27.45
N TYR A 48 -23.99 -3.14 26.64
CA TYR A 48 -23.94 -2.98 25.19
C TYR A 48 -25.25 -2.43 24.63
N SER A 49 -25.12 -1.40 23.77
CA SER A 49 -26.25 -0.92 22.98
C SER A 49 -26.82 -2.02 22.07
N LEU A 50 -28.10 -1.90 21.70
CA LEU A 50 -28.75 -2.87 20.80
C LEU A 50 -27.98 -3.05 19.48
N SER A 51 -27.46 -1.97 18.89
CA SER A 51 -26.63 -2.01 17.69
C SER A 51 -25.35 -2.82 17.90
N ALA A 52 -24.63 -2.63 19.01
CA ALA A 52 -23.44 -3.38 19.34
C ALA A 52 -23.72 -4.88 19.51
N ARG A 53 -24.84 -5.26 20.15
CA ARG A 53 -25.27 -6.66 20.28
C ARG A 53 -25.56 -7.29 18.91
N ILE A 54 -26.22 -6.58 17.99
CA ILE A 54 -26.47 -7.07 16.63
C ILE A 54 -25.14 -7.32 15.89
N TYR A 55 -24.19 -6.36 15.93
CA TYR A 55 -22.89 -6.51 15.27
C TYR A 55 -22.09 -7.68 15.84
N LEU A 56 -22.02 -7.84 17.16
CA LEU A 56 -21.33 -8.96 17.79
C LEU A 56 -21.98 -10.30 17.46
N GLY A 57 -23.31 -10.37 17.43
CA GLY A 57 -24.06 -11.56 17.02
C GLY A 57 -23.79 -11.96 15.56
N LEU A 58 -23.79 -11.01 14.65
CA LEU A 58 -23.45 -11.23 13.23
C LEU A 58 -22.00 -11.69 13.07
N LEU A 59 -21.07 -11.11 13.82
CA LEU A 59 -19.66 -11.48 13.80
C LEU A 59 -19.45 -12.92 14.32
N ALA A 60 -20.10 -13.28 15.43
CA ALA A 60 -20.07 -14.64 15.98
C ALA A 60 -20.60 -15.66 14.98
N LEU A 61 -21.73 -15.36 14.34
CA LEU A 61 -22.33 -16.19 13.31
C LEU A 61 -21.40 -16.36 12.09
N ALA A 62 -20.75 -15.27 11.65
CA ALA A 62 -19.80 -15.30 10.54
C ALA A 62 -18.59 -16.21 10.86
N PHE A 63 -18.04 -16.17 12.08
CA PHE A 63 -16.98 -17.08 12.51
C PHE A 63 -17.40 -18.55 12.46
N ILE A 64 -18.61 -18.88 12.96
CA ILE A 64 -19.11 -20.25 12.98
C ILE A 64 -19.37 -20.77 11.56
N ILE A 65 -20.12 -20.03 10.76
CA ILE A 65 -20.45 -20.43 9.38
C ILE A 65 -19.19 -20.52 8.51
N GLY A 66 -18.30 -19.50 8.61
CA GLY A 66 -17.05 -19.48 7.86
C GLY A 66 -16.16 -20.67 8.19
N SER A 67 -16.09 -21.06 9.46
CA SER A 67 -15.30 -22.20 9.90
C SER A 67 -15.82 -23.53 9.38
N ILE A 68 -17.14 -23.73 9.44
CA ILE A 68 -17.80 -24.92 8.89
C ILE A 68 -17.57 -24.98 7.37
N GLY A 69 -17.78 -23.88 6.68
CA GLY A 69 -17.54 -23.78 5.23
C GLY A 69 -16.08 -24.09 4.86
N PHE A 70 -15.13 -23.63 5.65
CA PHE A 70 -13.69 -23.88 5.46
C PHE A 70 -13.38 -25.37 5.55
N VAL A 71 -13.86 -26.07 6.60
CA VAL A 71 -13.64 -27.52 6.77
C VAL A 71 -14.30 -28.30 5.64
N ILE A 72 -15.56 -28.01 5.32
CA ILE A 72 -16.26 -28.68 4.22
C ILE A 72 -15.47 -28.49 2.91
N ASN A 73 -14.96 -27.28 2.65
CA ASN A 73 -14.15 -27.02 1.47
C ASN A 73 -12.91 -27.90 1.42
N GLN A 74 -12.18 -28.08 2.52
CA GLN A 74 -11.00 -28.94 2.55
C GLN A 74 -11.33 -30.42 2.34
N VAL A 75 -12.45 -30.89 2.86
CA VAL A 75 -12.87 -32.30 2.72
C VAL A 75 -13.39 -32.60 1.29
N VAL A 76 -14.10 -31.66 0.69
CA VAL A 76 -14.73 -31.82 -0.65
C VAL A 76 -13.76 -31.52 -1.77
N SER A 77 -12.74 -30.69 -1.51
CA SER A 77 -11.80 -30.25 -2.54
C SER A 77 -11.08 -31.43 -3.21
N ARG A 78 -11.12 -31.44 -4.53
CA ARG A 78 -10.45 -32.43 -5.38
C ARG A 78 -9.88 -31.74 -6.61
N LEU A 79 -8.72 -32.18 -7.03
CA LEU A 79 -8.06 -31.75 -8.25
C LEU A 79 -7.82 -32.99 -9.12
N PHE A 80 -8.30 -32.94 -10.36
CA PHE A 80 -8.06 -33.97 -11.36
C PHE A 80 -7.20 -33.35 -12.47
N ILE A 81 -6.08 -34.00 -12.78
CA ILE A 81 -5.23 -33.63 -13.90
C ILE A 81 -5.28 -34.80 -14.88
N THR A 82 -5.76 -34.53 -16.08
CA THR A 82 -5.79 -35.48 -17.18
C THR A 82 -5.06 -34.92 -18.41
N PRO A 83 -4.75 -35.68 -19.43
CA PRO A 83 -4.10 -35.15 -20.64
C PRO A 83 -4.92 -34.07 -21.35
N GLU A 84 -6.25 -34.05 -21.15
CA GLU A 84 -7.18 -33.17 -21.86
C GLU A 84 -7.61 -31.97 -21.02
N VAL A 85 -7.76 -32.13 -19.68
CA VAL A 85 -8.35 -31.12 -18.81
C VAL A 85 -7.76 -31.14 -17.42
N VAL A 86 -7.73 -29.97 -16.78
CA VAL A 86 -7.53 -29.79 -15.34
C VAL A 86 -8.88 -29.43 -14.72
N ILE A 87 -9.31 -30.18 -13.71
CA ILE A 87 -10.60 -29.98 -13.05
C ILE A 87 -10.37 -29.75 -11.56
N ARG A 88 -10.85 -28.64 -11.02
CA ARG A 88 -10.93 -28.39 -9.59
C ARG A 88 -12.38 -28.43 -9.14
N ILE A 89 -12.65 -29.22 -8.12
CA ILE A 89 -13.95 -29.27 -7.43
C ILE A 89 -13.76 -28.70 -6.04
N ASN A 90 -14.66 -27.82 -5.61
CA ASN A 90 -14.70 -27.25 -4.26
C ASN A 90 -16.17 -27.00 -3.87
N ILE A 91 -16.41 -26.42 -2.69
CA ILE A 91 -17.80 -26.11 -2.23
C ILE A 91 -18.52 -25.09 -3.12
N PHE A 92 -17.78 -24.27 -3.88
CA PHE A 92 -18.35 -23.25 -4.77
C PHE A 92 -18.67 -23.81 -6.17
N GLY A 93 -18.32 -25.07 -6.43
CA GLY A 93 -18.61 -25.73 -7.70
C GLY A 93 -17.41 -26.38 -8.36
N LYS A 94 -17.53 -26.58 -9.66
CA LYS A 94 -16.54 -27.24 -10.51
C LYS A 94 -15.96 -26.25 -11.51
N THR A 95 -14.64 -26.09 -11.50
CA THR A 95 -13.91 -25.33 -12.53
C THR A 95 -13.18 -26.31 -13.43
N ILE A 96 -13.32 -26.12 -14.74
CA ILE A 96 -12.69 -26.96 -15.77
C ILE A 96 -11.82 -26.05 -16.64
N LEU A 97 -10.56 -26.39 -16.79
CA LEU A 97 -9.62 -25.81 -17.75
C LEU A 97 -9.21 -26.88 -18.76
N PRO A 98 -9.59 -26.74 -20.06
CA PRO A 98 -9.03 -27.58 -21.12
C PRO A 98 -7.51 -27.35 -21.18
N MET A 99 -6.74 -28.46 -21.30
CA MET A 99 -5.27 -28.40 -21.32
C MET A 99 -4.75 -27.52 -22.46
N ALA A 100 -5.41 -27.58 -23.62
CA ALA A 100 -5.06 -26.77 -24.80
C ALA A 100 -5.31 -25.26 -24.63
N GLU A 101 -6.10 -24.86 -23.63
CA GLU A 101 -6.42 -23.46 -23.37
C GLU A 101 -5.60 -22.87 -22.20
N ILE A 102 -4.76 -23.68 -21.54
CA ILE A 102 -3.90 -23.19 -20.48
C ILE A 102 -2.68 -22.50 -21.12
N ASP A 103 -2.60 -21.19 -20.94
CA ASP A 103 -1.57 -20.36 -21.55
C ASP A 103 -0.32 -20.26 -20.67
N CYS A 104 -0.51 -20.07 -19.36
CA CYS A 104 0.58 -19.80 -18.44
C CYS A 104 0.26 -20.23 -17.00
N TYR A 105 1.30 -20.23 -16.17
CA TYR A 105 1.18 -20.42 -14.72
C TYR A 105 1.78 -19.24 -13.98
N GLU A 106 1.37 -19.07 -12.71
CA GLU A 106 1.92 -18.10 -11.78
C GLU A 106 2.27 -18.79 -10.46
N ASP A 107 3.51 -18.60 -10.00
CA ASP A 107 3.96 -19.10 -8.71
C ASP A 107 3.56 -18.16 -7.59
N GLY A 108 2.68 -18.62 -6.68
CA GLY A 108 2.45 -17.98 -5.41
C GLY A 108 3.42 -18.47 -4.33
N LYS A 109 3.30 -17.95 -3.10
CA LYS A 109 4.15 -18.39 -1.98
C LYS A 109 3.85 -19.84 -1.54
N LYS A 110 2.61 -20.29 -1.71
CA LYS A 110 2.08 -21.57 -1.22
C LYS A 110 1.12 -22.21 -2.21
N ASP A 111 1.06 -21.73 -3.41
CA ASP A 111 0.17 -22.19 -4.47
C ASP A 111 0.80 -21.97 -5.83
N ILE A 112 0.28 -22.69 -6.81
CA ILE A 112 0.51 -22.42 -8.22
C ILE A 112 -0.84 -22.21 -8.89
N THR A 113 -0.96 -21.18 -9.71
CA THR A 113 -2.18 -20.85 -10.42
C THR A 113 -1.98 -21.06 -11.91
N LEU A 114 -2.85 -21.87 -12.51
CA LEU A 114 -2.91 -22.10 -13.96
C LEU A 114 -3.96 -21.18 -14.58
N TYR A 115 -3.60 -20.48 -15.65
CA TYR A 115 -4.47 -19.54 -16.34
C TYR A 115 -4.87 -20.03 -17.72
N ALA A 116 -6.15 -19.84 -18.05
CA ALA A 116 -6.69 -19.93 -19.39
C ALA A 116 -7.25 -18.55 -19.76
N THR A 117 -6.38 -17.68 -20.26
CA THR A 117 -6.64 -16.25 -20.47
C THR A 117 -7.83 -16.04 -21.40
N ARG A 118 -7.92 -16.80 -22.50
CA ARG A 118 -9.04 -16.74 -23.45
C ARG A 118 -10.39 -17.04 -22.82
N LEU A 119 -10.44 -17.91 -21.81
CA LEU A 119 -11.66 -18.28 -21.10
C LEU A 119 -11.92 -17.38 -19.87
N SER A 120 -11.01 -16.47 -19.55
CA SER A 120 -11.03 -15.68 -18.31
C SER A 120 -11.18 -16.56 -17.06
N LYS A 121 -10.55 -17.75 -17.07
CA LYS A 121 -10.62 -18.74 -16.00
C LYS A 121 -9.23 -19.07 -15.48
N PHE A 122 -9.20 -19.46 -14.21
CA PHE A 122 -7.96 -19.93 -13.56
C PHE A 122 -8.28 -21.04 -12.55
N ILE A 123 -7.26 -21.85 -12.25
CA ILE A 123 -7.28 -22.84 -11.17
C ILE A 123 -6.04 -22.59 -10.30
N SER A 124 -6.22 -22.18 -9.05
CA SER A 124 -5.15 -22.15 -8.06
C SER A 124 -5.07 -23.50 -7.35
N ILE A 125 -3.88 -24.03 -7.22
CA ILE A 125 -3.55 -25.32 -6.59
C ILE A 125 -2.62 -25.01 -5.43
N SER A 126 -3.07 -25.23 -4.19
CA SER A 126 -2.29 -24.94 -2.97
C SER A 126 -1.34 -26.08 -2.61
N GLU A 127 -0.34 -25.78 -1.78
CA GLU A 127 0.60 -26.76 -1.19
C GLU A 127 -0.11 -27.87 -0.39
N ASP A 128 -1.40 -27.67 -0.06
CA ASP A 128 -2.22 -28.62 0.67
C ASP A 128 -2.52 -29.90 -0.13
N TYR A 129 -2.40 -29.89 -1.43
CA TYR A 129 -2.69 -31.07 -2.25
C TYR A 129 -1.53 -32.08 -2.22
N ASN A 130 -1.88 -33.36 -2.16
CA ASN A 130 -0.90 -34.42 -2.27
C ASN A 130 -0.14 -34.36 -3.61
N GLY A 131 1.19 -34.43 -3.55
CA GLY A 131 2.05 -34.36 -4.73
C GLY A 131 2.22 -32.97 -5.30
N PHE A 132 1.98 -31.92 -4.53
CA PHE A 132 2.11 -30.51 -4.95
C PHE A 132 3.43 -30.19 -5.66
N GLU A 133 4.56 -30.61 -5.11
CA GLU A 133 5.89 -30.40 -5.75
C GLU A 133 5.97 -31.00 -7.16
N SER A 134 5.35 -32.18 -7.35
CA SER A 134 5.31 -32.82 -8.66
C SER A 134 4.40 -32.04 -9.63
N ILE A 135 3.28 -31.49 -9.13
CA ILE A 135 2.36 -30.63 -9.91
C ILE A 135 3.07 -29.36 -10.34
N VAL A 136 3.82 -28.72 -9.42
CA VAL A 136 4.61 -27.52 -9.71
C VAL A 136 5.65 -27.83 -10.79
N ALA A 137 6.45 -28.88 -10.60
CA ALA A 137 7.47 -29.28 -11.59
C ALA A 137 6.86 -29.60 -12.97
N TRP A 138 5.69 -30.21 -12.99
CA TRP A 138 4.94 -30.47 -14.23
C TRP A 138 4.48 -29.15 -14.87
N ALA A 139 3.86 -28.24 -14.12
CA ALA A 139 3.39 -26.96 -14.65
C ALA A 139 4.54 -26.16 -15.25
N HIS A 140 5.70 -26.09 -14.54
CA HIS A 140 6.92 -25.45 -15.05
C HIS A 140 7.46 -26.09 -16.33
N SER A 141 7.23 -27.40 -16.55
CA SER A 141 7.71 -28.09 -17.75
C SER A 141 6.76 -27.95 -18.94
N GLN A 142 5.48 -27.63 -18.72
CA GLN A 142 4.45 -27.60 -19.77
C GLN A 142 4.07 -26.18 -20.17
N PHE A 143 4.10 -25.22 -19.25
CA PHE A 143 3.57 -23.88 -19.46
C PHE A 143 4.66 -22.82 -19.21
N GLN A 144 4.43 -21.63 -19.75
CA GLN A 144 5.30 -20.48 -19.49
C GLN A 144 4.88 -19.77 -18.19
N ASN A 145 5.83 -19.13 -17.53
CA ASN A 145 5.52 -18.29 -16.37
C ASN A 145 4.74 -17.06 -16.83
N LYS A 146 3.63 -16.79 -16.17
CA LYS A 146 2.76 -15.64 -16.46
C LYS A 146 3.52 -14.32 -16.40
N GLU A 147 4.41 -14.18 -15.41
CA GLU A 147 5.23 -12.97 -15.25
C GLU A 147 6.13 -12.72 -16.47
N ASP A 148 6.68 -13.78 -17.07
CA ASP A 148 7.50 -13.67 -18.28
C ASP A 148 6.67 -13.36 -19.52
N VAL A 149 5.49 -13.97 -19.64
CA VAL A 149 4.53 -13.73 -20.73
C VAL A 149 4.04 -12.29 -20.68
N ASP A 150 3.56 -11.83 -19.50
CA ASP A 150 3.07 -10.48 -19.30
C ASP A 150 4.18 -9.45 -19.60
N LYS A 151 5.40 -9.69 -19.12
CA LYS A 151 6.56 -8.83 -19.38
C LYS A 151 6.92 -8.76 -20.86
N GLN A 152 6.88 -9.88 -21.56
CA GLN A 152 7.13 -9.89 -23.00
C GLN A 152 6.07 -9.11 -23.74
N GLN A 153 4.79 -9.34 -23.44
CA GLN A 153 3.67 -8.66 -24.06
C GLN A 153 3.70 -7.15 -23.79
N GLU A 154 3.91 -6.72 -22.52
CA GLU A 154 4.03 -5.30 -22.18
C GLU A 154 5.24 -4.65 -22.86
N THR A 155 6.33 -5.41 -23.07
CA THR A 155 7.51 -4.91 -23.80
C THR A 155 7.22 -4.73 -25.29
N GLU A 156 6.55 -5.69 -25.91
CA GLU A 156 6.14 -5.62 -27.31
C GLU A 156 5.17 -4.45 -27.54
N GLU A 157 4.19 -4.28 -26.65
CA GLU A 157 3.26 -3.14 -26.70
C GLU A 157 3.99 -1.79 -26.57
N MET A 158 4.91 -1.66 -25.60
CA MET A 158 5.71 -0.45 -25.43
C MET A 158 6.54 -0.13 -26.69
N LEU A 159 7.17 -1.15 -27.28
CA LEU A 159 8.06 -0.97 -28.44
C LEU A 159 7.26 -0.70 -29.74
N SER A 160 6.05 -1.21 -29.86
CA SER A 160 5.16 -1.00 -31.01
C SER A 160 4.43 0.35 -31.00
N ASP A 161 4.38 1.04 -29.84
CA ASP A 161 3.69 2.33 -29.71
C ASP A 161 4.56 3.48 -30.26
N LEU A 162 4.34 3.83 -31.53
CA LEU A 162 5.03 4.92 -32.23
C LEU A 162 4.87 6.31 -31.58
N HIS A 163 4.02 6.43 -30.55
CA HIS A 163 3.95 7.66 -29.75
C HIS A 163 5.23 7.93 -28.99
N TYR A 164 5.93 6.89 -28.57
CA TYR A 164 7.19 7.00 -27.82
C TYR A 164 8.41 7.22 -28.71
N GLY A 165 8.34 6.88 -30.01
CA GLY A 165 9.47 7.04 -30.91
C GLY A 165 9.15 6.65 -32.36
N ALA A 166 10.11 6.89 -33.25
CA ALA A 166 9.96 6.63 -34.68
C ALA A 166 10.16 5.16 -35.07
N SER A 167 10.81 4.36 -34.21
CA SER A 167 11.07 2.94 -34.40
C SER A 167 11.25 2.26 -33.03
N GLU A 168 11.13 0.92 -33.01
CA GLU A 168 11.38 0.11 -31.80
C GLU A 168 12.76 0.38 -31.20
N GLU A 169 13.78 0.48 -32.03
CA GLU A 169 15.15 0.79 -31.61
C GLU A 169 15.26 2.19 -30.98
N ASP A 170 14.59 3.20 -31.54
CA ASP A 170 14.54 4.55 -30.99
C ASP A 170 13.83 4.56 -29.61
N ILE A 171 12.71 3.84 -29.49
CA ILE A 171 11.95 3.71 -28.23
C ILE A 171 12.82 3.02 -27.17
N GLN A 172 13.46 1.91 -27.52
CA GLN A 172 14.35 1.18 -26.63
C GLN A 172 15.54 2.04 -26.15
N ASN A 173 16.13 2.80 -27.06
CA ASN A 173 17.23 3.71 -26.75
C ASN A 173 16.79 4.84 -25.81
N LYS A 174 15.60 5.42 -26.04
CA LYS A 174 15.00 6.42 -25.15
C LYS A 174 14.70 5.85 -23.76
N ALA A 175 14.08 4.66 -23.69
CA ALA A 175 13.81 3.99 -22.42
C ALA A 175 15.10 3.72 -21.64
N ASN A 176 16.14 3.24 -22.29
CA ASN A 176 17.44 3.00 -21.67
C ASN A 176 18.12 4.28 -21.17
N LYS A 177 18.04 5.37 -21.93
CA LYS A 177 18.54 6.69 -21.49
C LYS A 177 17.78 7.18 -20.27
N LEU A 178 16.44 7.05 -20.26
CA LEU A 178 15.62 7.43 -19.12
C LEU A 178 15.94 6.58 -17.88
N LYS A 179 16.11 5.25 -18.02
CA LYS A 179 16.51 4.35 -16.90
C LYS A 179 17.82 4.79 -16.27
N LYS A 180 18.82 5.20 -17.08
CA LYS A 180 20.11 5.71 -16.59
C LYS A 180 20.01 6.98 -15.77
N ILE A 181 18.97 7.81 -16.00
CA ILE A 181 18.71 9.05 -15.26
C ILE A 181 17.82 8.77 -14.04
N ILE A 182 16.75 8.02 -14.24
CA ILE A 182 15.72 7.81 -13.22
C ILE A 182 16.23 6.92 -12.08
N TYR A 183 17.02 5.88 -12.38
CA TYR A 183 17.51 4.97 -11.34
C TYR A 183 18.36 5.68 -10.26
N PRO A 184 19.41 6.45 -10.60
CA PRO A 184 20.16 7.18 -9.57
C PRO A 184 19.33 8.25 -8.86
N LEU A 185 18.36 8.88 -9.53
CA LEU A 185 17.44 9.83 -8.89
C LEU A 185 16.53 9.14 -7.88
N ASN A 186 16.02 7.94 -8.17
CA ASN A 186 15.25 7.16 -7.22
C ASN A 186 16.09 6.81 -5.97
N VAL A 187 17.33 6.39 -6.15
CA VAL A 187 18.26 6.08 -5.04
C VAL A 187 18.55 7.35 -4.23
N LEU A 188 18.85 8.48 -4.89
CA LEU A 188 19.06 9.76 -4.22
C LEU A 188 17.82 10.17 -3.40
N THR A 189 16.63 9.99 -3.95
CA THR A 189 15.39 10.31 -3.23
C THR A 189 15.24 9.49 -1.97
N ILE A 190 15.55 8.19 -2.01
CA ILE A 190 15.51 7.33 -0.82
C ILE A 190 16.48 7.86 0.24
N ILE A 191 17.69 8.27 -0.16
CA ILE A 191 18.68 8.86 0.77
C ILE A 191 18.14 10.15 1.39
N VAL A 192 17.55 11.05 0.57
CA VAL A 192 16.92 12.29 1.05
C VAL A 192 15.82 11.99 2.08
N VAL A 193 14.95 11.02 1.82
CA VAL A 193 13.89 10.62 2.75
C VAL A 193 14.46 10.06 4.06
N LEU A 194 15.49 9.21 3.98
CA LEU A 194 16.17 8.71 5.17
C LEU A 194 16.79 9.88 5.98
N CYS A 195 17.36 10.85 5.31
CA CYS A 195 17.87 12.07 5.96
C CYS A 195 16.76 12.86 6.68
N ILE A 196 15.58 13.02 6.07
CA ILE A 196 14.41 13.65 6.72
C ILE A 196 14.00 12.90 7.99
N VAL A 197 14.03 11.57 7.96
CA VAL A 197 13.59 10.73 9.08
C VAL A 197 14.61 10.74 10.24
N PHE A 198 15.90 10.68 9.93
CA PHE A 198 16.95 10.43 10.92
C PHE A 198 17.77 11.67 11.30
N LEU A 199 17.83 12.72 10.47
CA LEU A 199 18.57 13.92 10.78
C LEU A 199 17.65 14.96 11.42
N SER A 200 18.00 15.37 12.65
CA SER A 200 17.35 16.47 13.39
C SER A 200 18.32 17.67 13.51
N SER A 201 18.83 18.18 12.39
CA SER A 201 19.86 19.20 12.40
C SER A 201 19.43 20.47 11.67
N PHE A 202 20.21 21.51 11.77
CA PHE A 202 20.09 22.77 11.04
C PHE A 202 19.90 22.61 9.50
N ILE A 203 20.30 21.46 8.95
CA ILE A 203 20.19 21.14 7.52
C ILE A 203 18.81 20.56 7.18
N HIS A 204 17.94 20.30 8.17
CA HIS A 204 16.65 19.59 7.96
C HIS A 204 15.76 20.31 6.94
N ASP A 205 15.53 21.60 7.08
CA ASP A 205 14.64 22.37 6.20
C ASP A 205 15.17 22.42 4.75
N PHE A 206 16.50 22.47 4.59
CA PHE A 206 17.12 22.38 3.28
C PHE A 206 16.85 21.02 2.62
N ILE A 207 16.98 19.93 3.38
CA ILE A 207 16.70 18.57 2.87
C ILE A 207 15.21 18.40 2.52
N VAL A 208 14.32 18.94 3.35
CA VAL A 208 12.86 18.93 3.08
C VAL A 208 12.55 19.75 1.82
N SER A 209 13.22 20.87 1.61
CA SER A 209 13.11 21.68 0.38
C SER A 209 13.51 20.89 -0.87
N ILE A 210 14.59 20.11 -0.79
CA ILE A 210 14.99 19.20 -1.89
C ILE A 210 13.90 18.18 -2.13
N ALA A 211 13.37 17.54 -1.08
CA ALA A 211 12.29 16.57 -1.21
C ALA A 211 11.04 17.16 -1.85
N ALA A 212 10.72 18.44 -1.54
CA ALA A 212 9.59 19.14 -2.15
C ALA A 212 9.77 19.41 -3.66
N LEU A 213 11.01 19.53 -4.14
CA LEU A 213 11.29 19.73 -5.57
C LEU A 213 11.32 18.44 -6.39
N LEU A 214 11.64 17.30 -5.78
CA LEU A 214 11.79 16.03 -6.51
C LEU A 214 10.54 15.59 -7.28
N PRO A 215 9.30 15.66 -6.76
CA PRO A 215 8.11 15.32 -7.53
C PRO A 215 7.91 16.20 -8.78
N PHE A 216 8.33 17.47 -8.76
CA PHE A 216 8.31 18.30 -9.97
C PHE A 216 9.30 17.79 -11.03
N VAL A 217 10.46 17.29 -10.60
CA VAL A 217 11.41 16.63 -11.51
C VAL A 217 10.77 15.37 -12.12
N ALA A 218 10.05 14.59 -11.32
CA ALA A 218 9.33 13.42 -11.83
C ALA A 218 8.25 13.81 -12.84
N VAL A 219 7.43 14.82 -12.54
CA VAL A 219 6.41 15.37 -13.48
C VAL A 219 7.06 15.88 -14.77
N PHE A 220 8.19 16.57 -14.66
CA PHE A 220 8.93 17.03 -15.83
C PHE A 220 9.42 15.87 -16.70
N LEU A 221 10.02 14.83 -16.09
CA LEU A 221 10.50 13.64 -16.82
C LEU A 221 9.35 12.88 -17.48
N TYR A 222 8.23 12.71 -16.78
CA TYR A 222 7.01 12.12 -17.32
C TYR A 222 6.53 12.83 -18.59
N ASN A 223 6.40 14.15 -18.51
CA ASN A 223 5.91 14.95 -19.62
C ASN A 223 6.91 15.03 -20.77
N LYS A 224 8.21 15.17 -20.49
CA LYS A 224 9.27 15.18 -21.50
C LYS A 224 9.40 13.85 -22.24
N SER A 225 9.10 12.75 -21.57
CA SER A 225 9.12 11.40 -22.16
C SER A 225 7.81 11.01 -22.84
N HIS A 226 6.81 11.91 -22.90
CA HIS A 226 5.47 11.62 -23.41
C HIS A 226 4.80 10.39 -22.77
N GLY A 227 5.07 10.16 -21.47
CA GLY A 227 4.52 9.02 -20.73
C GLY A 227 5.31 7.71 -20.86
N LEU A 228 6.48 7.71 -21.56
CA LEU A 228 7.36 6.53 -21.59
C LEU A 228 7.90 6.19 -20.20
N ALA A 229 8.14 7.17 -19.33
CA ALA A 229 8.38 6.95 -17.90
C ALA A 229 7.05 7.07 -17.15
N LYS A 230 6.73 6.15 -16.24
CA LYS A 230 5.43 6.08 -15.53
C LYS A 230 5.58 6.19 -14.02
N PHE A 231 4.55 6.74 -13.36
CA PHE A 231 4.48 6.80 -11.90
C PHE A 231 4.06 5.47 -11.29
N LEU A 232 3.05 4.83 -11.86
CA LEU A 232 2.55 3.54 -11.42
C LEU A 232 2.89 2.49 -12.47
N ILE A 233 3.63 1.49 -12.06
CA ILE A 233 4.05 0.38 -12.90
C ILE A 233 3.71 -0.93 -12.22
N SER A 234 3.39 -1.97 -13.02
CA SER A 234 3.34 -3.34 -12.55
C SER A 234 4.75 -3.90 -12.36
N LYS A 235 4.88 -5.06 -11.76
CA LYS A 235 6.18 -5.73 -11.59
C LYS A 235 6.81 -6.10 -12.94
N THR A 236 5.98 -6.36 -13.95
CA THR A 236 6.36 -6.77 -15.30
C THR A 236 6.57 -5.61 -16.27
N ASP A 237 6.09 -4.41 -15.90
CA ASP A 237 6.10 -3.23 -16.76
C ASP A 237 7.53 -2.80 -17.14
N PRO A 238 7.88 -2.74 -18.44
CA PRO A 238 9.20 -2.37 -18.94
C PRO A 238 9.50 -0.86 -18.81
N HIS A 239 8.50 -0.04 -18.54
CA HIS A 239 8.64 1.40 -18.45
C HIS A 239 9.54 1.84 -17.29
N PRO A 240 10.34 2.90 -17.43
CA PRO A 240 11.10 3.49 -16.33
C PRO A 240 10.19 4.03 -15.22
N SER A 241 10.40 3.60 -13.98
CA SER A 241 9.56 3.98 -12.83
C SER A 241 9.96 5.30 -12.20
N LEU A 242 9.00 6.22 -12.12
CA LEU A 242 9.12 7.48 -11.38
C LEU A 242 8.62 7.39 -9.93
N MET A 243 8.17 6.20 -9.50
CA MET A 243 7.60 5.97 -8.16
C MET A 243 8.56 6.36 -7.03
N GLY A 244 9.85 6.11 -7.20
CA GLY A 244 10.86 6.49 -6.21
C GLY A 244 10.95 8.01 -6.07
N ILE A 245 11.09 8.74 -7.18
CA ILE A 245 11.25 10.20 -7.16
C ILE A 245 9.96 10.88 -6.66
N GLY A 246 8.79 10.46 -7.17
CA GLY A 246 7.50 11.05 -6.80
C GLY A 246 6.98 10.53 -5.46
N GLY A 247 6.83 9.22 -5.33
CA GLY A 247 6.16 8.59 -4.19
C GLY A 247 6.99 8.60 -2.91
N ALA A 248 8.30 8.26 -2.99
CA ALA A 248 9.14 8.27 -1.80
C ALA A 248 9.33 9.69 -1.25
N ALA A 249 9.57 10.69 -2.12
CA ALA A 249 9.66 12.09 -1.70
C ALA A 249 8.37 12.56 -1.02
N THR A 250 7.20 12.21 -1.60
CA THR A 250 5.89 12.50 -0.99
C THR A 250 5.73 11.88 0.39
N ALA A 251 6.17 10.62 0.59
CA ALA A 251 6.14 9.97 1.90
C ALA A 251 7.05 10.68 2.93
N GLY A 252 8.23 11.13 2.51
CA GLY A 252 9.13 11.91 3.36
C GLY A 252 8.52 13.25 3.79
N LEU A 253 7.88 13.96 2.86
CA LEU A 253 7.18 15.21 3.14
C LEU A 253 5.97 15.01 4.07
N LEU A 254 5.20 13.93 3.86
CA LEU A 254 4.09 13.60 4.75
C LEU A 254 4.58 13.31 6.17
N TYR A 255 5.69 12.57 6.29
CA TYR A 255 6.30 12.32 7.58
C TYR A 255 6.73 13.63 8.27
N ASN A 256 7.32 14.58 7.52
CA ASN A 256 7.66 15.90 8.04
C ASN A 256 6.41 16.65 8.50
N ALA A 257 5.39 16.78 7.64
CA ALA A 257 4.13 17.46 7.94
C ALA A 257 3.40 16.87 9.17
N TRP A 258 3.51 15.56 9.37
CA TRP A 258 2.90 14.88 10.53
C TRP A 258 3.60 15.15 11.86
N ARG A 259 4.84 15.60 11.82
CA ARG A 259 5.58 15.98 13.04
C ARG A 259 5.24 17.38 13.54
N GLU A 260 4.64 18.20 12.70
CA GLU A 260 4.26 19.57 13.04
C GLU A 260 3.00 19.60 13.90
N ASN A 261 2.98 20.47 14.89
CA ASN A 261 1.82 20.66 15.76
C ASN A 261 0.87 21.69 15.14
N LEU A 262 0.01 21.23 14.24
CA LEU A 262 -0.98 22.09 13.56
C LEU A 262 -2.23 22.27 14.44
N LEU A 263 -2.72 23.50 14.55
CA LEU A 263 -3.89 23.85 15.38
C LEU A 263 -5.15 24.02 14.54
N HIS A 264 -5.13 24.98 13.64
CA HIS A 264 -6.26 25.34 12.81
C HIS A 264 -5.87 25.40 11.35
N ILE A 265 -6.66 24.76 10.51
CA ILE A 265 -6.46 24.76 9.05
C ILE A 265 -7.63 25.54 8.43
N SER A 266 -7.33 26.66 7.78
CA SER A 266 -8.33 27.50 7.16
C SER A 266 -8.99 26.83 5.94
N SER A 267 -10.22 27.23 5.60
CA SER A 267 -10.87 26.76 4.36
C SER A 267 -10.12 27.19 3.10
N GLN A 268 -9.43 28.33 3.13
CA GLN A 268 -8.59 28.80 2.03
C GLN A 268 -7.42 27.87 1.76
N PHE A 269 -6.79 27.34 2.79
CA PHE A 269 -5.73 26.35 2.63
C PHE A 269 -6.22 25.10 1.89
N TRP A 270 -7.38 24.57 2.27
CA TRP A 270 -7.97 23.41 1.59
C TRP A 270 -8.32 23.69 0.13
N LEU A 271 -8.74 24.90 -0.19
CA LEU A 271 -8.98 25.30 -1.58
C LEU A 271 -7.66 25.29 -2.40
N ILE A 272 -6.57 25.81 -1.83
CA ILE A 272 -5.24 25.79 -2.48
C ILE A 272 -4.78 24.33 -2.67
N VAL A 273 -4.89 23.49 -1.64
CA VAL A 273 -4.55 22.05 -1.73
C VAL A 273 -5.33 21.41 -2.87
N LEU A 274 -6.64 21.63 -2.97
CA LEU A 274 -7.48 21.06 -4.01
C LEU A 274 -7.03 21.51 -5.42
N VAL A 275 -6.82 22.80 -5.62
CA VAL A 275 -6.40 23.35 -6.93
C VAL A 275 -5.04 22.77 -7.35
N VAL A 276 -4.06 22.78 -6.45
CA VAL A 276 -2.73 22.21 -6.73
C VAL A 276 -2.82 20.72 -7.04
N THR A 277 -3.63 19.97 -6.28
CA THR A 277 -3.88 18.54 -6.51
C THR A 277 -4.43 18.28 -7.91
N LEU A 278 -5.45 19.02 -8.34
CA LEU A 278 -6.07 18.82 -9.64
C LEU A 278 -5.10 19.15 -10.79
N ILE A 279 -4.32 20.22 -10.66
CA ILE A 279 -3.30 20.59 -11.64
C ILE A 279 -2.23 19.48 -11.75
N LEU A 280 -1.71 19.02 -10.63
CA LEU A 280 -0.69 17.97 -10.61
C LEU A 280 -1.24 16.64 -11.14
N THR A 281 -2.45 16.26 -10.76
CA THR A 281 -3.10 15.04 -11.26
C THR A 281 -3.22 15.12 -12.79
N TYR A 282 -3.70 16.22 -13.34
CA TYR A 282 -3.76 16.41 -14.77
C TYR A 282 -2.37 16.27 -15.44
N LEU A 283 -1.34 16.92 -14.88
CA LEU A 283 0.02 16.85 -15.41
C LEU A 283 0.64 15.45 -15.33
N CYS A 284 0.28 14.66 -14.33
CA CYS A 284 0.76 13.29 -14.13
C CYS A 284 -0.01 12.24 -14.92
N THR A 285 -1.19 12.57 -15.48
CA THR A 285 -2.05 11.59 -16.15
C THR A 285 -2.35 11.92 -17.60
N ARG A 286 -2.02 13.12 -18.07
CA ARG A 286 -2.39 13.59 -19.43
C ARG A 286 -1.80 12.75 -20.58
N ASN A 287 -0.74 11.99 -20.33
CA ASN A 287 -0.11 11.11 -21.32
C ASN A 287 -0.48 9.62 -21.11
N GLU A 288 -1.34 9.30 -20.10
CA GLU A 288 -1.83 7.94 -19.92
C GLU A 288 -2.82 7.57 -21.05
N ARG A 289 -2.73 6.33 -21.52
CA ARG A 289 -3.54 5.84 -22.64
C ARG A 289 -4.10 4.46 -22.32
N ILE A 290 -5.23 4.17 -22.97
CA ILE A 290 -5.79 2.82 -22.98
C ILE A 290 -5.01 2.02 -24.01
N THR A 291 -4.44 0.90 -23.59
CA THR A 291 -3.77 -0.08 -24.46
C THR A 291 -4.52 -1.41 -24.38
N PRO A 292 -4.24 -2.38 -25.25
CA PRO A 292 -4.88 -3.70 -25.19
C PRO A 292 -4.71 -4.44 -23.85
N THR A 293 -3.53 -4.32 -23.23
CA THR A 293 -3.27 -4.84 -21.87
C THR A 293 -3.80 -3.94 -20.76
N TYR A 294 -4.01 -2.65 -21.03
CA TYR A 294 -4.35 -1.61 -20.06
C TYR A 294 -5.73 -1.04 -20.35
N GLY A 295 -6.73 -1.67 -19.79
CA GLY A 295 -8.12 -1.35 -20.03
C GLY A 295 -8.60 -0.04 -19.39
N GLN A 296 -9.82 0.38 -19.71
CA GLN A 296 -10.44 1.58 -19.13
C GLN A 296 -10.51 1.53 -17.59
N ARG A 297 -10.70 0.36 -17.01
CA ARG A 297 -10.74 0.16 -15.55
C ARG A 297 -9.38 0.46 -14.92
N ASP A 298 -8.31 0.02 -15.55
CA ASP A 298 -6.95 0.22 -15.06
C ASP A 298 -6.56 1.69 -15.15
N LEU A 299 -6.94 2.37 -16.23
CA LEU A 299 -6.78 3.82 -16.36
C LEU A 299 -7.47 4.58 -15.21
N LEU A 300 -8.71 4.23 -14.87
CA LEU A 300 -9.42 4.84 -13.75
C LEU A 300 -8.72 4.60 -12.41
N LEU A 301 -8.17 3.40 -12.20
CA LEU A 301 -7.40 3.08 -11.00
C LEU A 301 -6.11 3.92 -10.91
N VAL A 302 -5.39 4.09 -12.03
CA VAL A 302 -4.19 4.93 -12.08
C VAL A 302 -4.53 6.39 -11.82
N ILE A 303 -5.57 6.92 -12.43
CA ILE A 303 -6.01 8.30 -12.19
C ILE A 303 -6.38 8.48 -10.71
N GLY A 304 -7.14 7.54 -10.13
CA GLY A 304 -7.54 7.58 -8.72
C GLY A 304 -6.34 7.52 -7.76
N ALA A 305 -5.41 6.60 -7.99
CA ALA A 305 -4.20 6.47 -7.18
C ALA A 305 -3.29 7.71 -7.32
N THR A 306 -3.15 8.25 -8.54
CA THR A 306 -2.39 9.48 -8.80
C THR A 306 -3.04 10.68 -8.11
N LEU A 307 -4.37 10.79 -8.12
CA LEU A 307 -5.11 11.85 -7.41
C LEU A 307 -4.82 11.83 -5.91
N ILE A 308 -4.85 10.64 -5.28
CA ILE A 308 -4.52 10.47 -3.87
C ILE A 308 -3.06 10.86 -3.61
N GLY A 309 -2.11 10.39 -4.44
CA GLY A 309 -0.70 10.73 -4.32
C GLY A 309 -0.45 12.25 -4.44
N CYS A 310 -1.06 12.89 -5.43
CA CYS A 310 -0.98 14.34 -5.64
C CYS A 310 -1.63 15.12 -4.49
N PHE A 311 -2.73 14.62 -3.90
CA PHE A 311 -3.34 15.23 -2.72
C PHE A 311 -2.41 15.20 -1.51
N VAL A 312 -1.83 14.04 -1.22
CA VAL A 312 -0.88 13.89 -0.11
C VAL A 312 0.35 14.78 -0.30
N TYR A 313 0.87 14.83 -1.53
CA TYR A 313 1.99 15.69 -1.87
C TYR A 313 1.66 17.18 -1.70
N SER A 314 0.53 17.63 -2.26
CA SER A 314 0.08 19.02 -2.20
C SER A 314 -0.12 19.47 -0.75
N TYR A 315 -0.82 18.65 0.05
CA TYR A 315 -1.01 18.90 1.48
C TYR A 315 0.32 19.05 2.21
N SER A 316 1.20 18.05 2.08
CA SER A 316 2.46 18.02 2.82
C SER A 316 3.41 19.15 2.43
N THR A 317 3.50 19.46 1.13
CA THR A 317 4.35 20.54 0.62
C THR A 317 3.80 21.90 1.06
N LEU A 318 2.48 22.10 1.01
CA LEU A 318 1.87 23.37 1.43
C LEU A 318 1.97 23.56 2.94
N VAL A 319 1.89 22.52 3.77
CA VAL A 319 2.19 22.61 5.22
C VAL A 319 3.63 23.02 5.42
N PHE A 320 4.59 22.41 4.73
CA PHE A 320 5.98 22.80 4.79
C PHE A 320 6.19 24.26 4.38
N CYS A 321 5.62 24.68 3.26
CA CYS A 321 5.69 26.09 2.81
C CYS A 321 5.05 27.04 3.80
N ASN A 322 3.92 26.67 4.41
CA ASN A 322 3.21 27.47 5.40
C ASN A 322 4.09 27.79 6.62
N ILE A 323 4.90 26.84 7.05
CA ILE A 323 5.80 26.99 8.20
C ILE A 323 7.09 27.71 7.79
N THR A 324 7.73 27.27 6.71
CA THR A 324 9.06 27.77 6.29
C THR A 324 9.03 29.23 5.84
N PHE A 325 7.94 29.66 5.19
CA PHE A 325 7.79 31.04 4.71
C PHE A 325 6.97 31.92 5.63
N ASP A 326 6.63 31.43 6.84
CA ASP A 326 5.91 32.22 7.81
C ASP A 326 6.79 33.33 8.41
N GLN A 327 6.33 34.56 8.32
CA GLN A 327 6.95 35.74 8.91
C GLN A 327 6.12 36.34 10.05
N SER A 328 5.07 35.62 10.49
CA SER A 328 4.23 36.09 11.58
C SER A 328 5.02 36.15 12.90
N LYS A 329 4.70 37.13 13.72
CA LYS A 329 5.29 37.22 15.08
C LYS A 329 4.60 36.16 15.96
N PRO A 330 5.37 35.41 16.77
CA PRO A 330 4.81 34.45 17.70
C PRO A 330 3.94 35.16 18.74
N LYS A 331 2.82 34.49 19.07
CA LYS A 331 1.95 34.82 20.21
C LYS A 331 2.27 33.83 21.32
N TYR A 332 2.58 34.38 22.51
CA TYR A 332 2.96 33.58 23.65
C TYR A 332 1.75 33.34 24.55
N TYR A 333 1.56 32.09 24.98
CA TYR A 333 0.51 31.71 25.91
C TYR A 333 1.08 30.84 27.01
N ASP A 334 0.57 30.99 28.22
CA ASP A 334 0.90 30.11 29.32
C ASP A 334 -0.02 28.89 29.33
N SER A 335 0.58 27.76 29.55
CA SER A 335 -0.10 26.45 29.73
C SER A 335 0.64 25.67 30.82
N SER A 336 0.19 24.46 31.11
CA SER A 336 0.85 23.54 32.06
C SER A 336 0.69 22.10 31.61
N ILE A 337 1.55 21.23 32.11
CA ILE A 337 1.45 19.81 31.87
C ILE A 337 0.32 19.24 32.72
N LYS A 338 -0.77 18.82 32.10
CA LYS A 338 -1.93 18.23 32.75
C LYS A 338 -1.77 16.73 33.00
N ASP A 339 -1.13 16.03 32.06
CA ASP A 339 -0.95 14.58 32.11
C ASP A 339 0.29 14.17 31.31
N LYS A 340 0.85 12.99 31.61
CA LYS A 340 1.99 12.38 30.92
C LYS A 340 1.66 10.93 30.61
N GLY A 341 2.02 10.49 29.40
CA GLY A 341 1.77 9.12 29.01
C GLY A 341 2.70 8.63 27.90
N TYR A 342 2.49 7.38 27.53
CA TYR A 342 3.16 6.79 26.37
C TYR A 342 2.18 5.87 25.62
N THR A 343 2.36 5.75 24.32
CA THR A 343 1.56 4.83 23.50
C THR A 343 2.13 3.41 23.64
N SER A 344 1.24 2.42 23.86
CA SER A 344 1.61 1.00 23.82
C SER A 344 1.72 0.51 22.37
N GLY A 345 2.87 -0.08 21.97
CA GLY A 345 3.11 -0.61 20.63
C GLY A 345 4.57 -0.95 20.39
N LYS A 346 4.93 -1.42 19.18
CA LYS A 346 6.33 -1.76 18.80
C LYS A 346 7.33 -0.59 18.86
N GLY A 347 6.89 0.62 19.23
CA GLY A 347 7.74 1.77 19.52
C GLY A 347 7.00 2.66 20.51
N ARG A 348 7.47 2.71 21.76
CA ARG A 348 6.91 3.61 22.77
C ARG A 348 7.13 5.05 22.36
N ARG A 349 6.07 5.81 22.10
CA ARG A 349 6.12 7.27 21.91
C ARG A 349 5.63 7.93 23.19
N TYR A 350 6.45 8.78 23.76
CA TYR A 350 6.15 9.54 24.96
C TYR A 350 5.44 10.83 24.59
N TYR A 351 4.45 11.21 25.38
CA TYR A 351 3.72 12.47 25.17
C TYR A 351 3.40 13.14 26.51
N VAL A 352 3.16 14.43 26.43
CA VAL A 352 2.52 15.24 27.48
C VAL A 352 1.19 15.74 26.96
N LYS A 353 0.19 15.86 27.84
CA LYS A 353 -1.03 16.60 27.59
C LYS A 353 -0.90 17.98 28.18
N LEU A 354 -1.06 18.98 27.34
CA LEU A 354 -1.01 20.38 27.75
C LEU A 354 -2.42 20.83 28.11
N ALA A 355 -2.53 21.61 29.18
CA ALA A 355 -3.78 22.25 29.57
C ALA A 355 -4.23 23.22 28.46
N PRO A 356 -5.56 23.45 28.28
CA PRO A 356 -6.08 24.38 27.28
C PRO A 356 -5.49 25.78 27.46
N TRP A 357 -5.15 26.43 26.34
CA TRP A 357 -4.73 27.83 26.31
C TRP A 357 -5.62 28.64 25.36
N LYS A 358 -5.45 29.95 25.31
CA LYS A 358 -6.29 30.84 24.50
C LYS A 358 -6.25 30.41 23.02
N GLY A 359 -7.34 29.89 22.50
CA GLY A 359 -7.49 29.38 21.14
C GLY A 359 -7.71 27.87 21.05
N LEU A 360 -7.40 27.12 22.11
CA LEU A 360 -7.69 25.70 22.23
C LEU A 360 -8.67 25.46 23.39
N LYS A 361 -9.76 24.71 23.13
CA LYS A 361 -10.77 24.37 24.15
C LYS A 361 -10.53 23.04 24.83
N GLU A 362 -9.70 22.18 24.22
CA GLU A 362 -9.44 20.82 24.67
C GLU A 362 -7.95 20.63 25.00
N ASP A 363 -7.65 19.59 25.78
CA ASP A 363 -6.29 19.22 26.12
C ASP A 363 -5.52 18.76 24.87
N GLU A 364 -4.38 19.36 24.58
CA GLU A 364 -3.57 19.00 23.41
C GLU A 364 -2.48 17.99 23.78
N ARG A 365 -2.27 16.99 22.91
CA ARG A 365 -1.26 15.97 23.10
C ARG A 365 -0.02 16.27 22.25
N THR A 366 1.10 16.54 22.91
CA THR A 366 2.38 16.79 22.25
C THR A 366 3.36 15.64 22.51
N TYR A 367 3.93 15.07 21.44
CA TYR A 367 4.95 14.04 21.55
C TYR A 367 6.31 14.62 21.83
N ILE A 368 7.02 14.02 22.80
CA ILE A 368 8.32 14.49 23.25
C ILE A 368 9.34 13.35 23.34
N PRO A 369 10.65 13.64 23.25
CA PRO A 369 11.70 12.66 23.47
C PRO A 369 11.61 12.04 24.87
N ARG A 370 12.02 10.77 25.00
CA ARG A 370 12.04 10.05 26.28
C ARG A 370 12.83 10.78 27.37
N LYS A 371 13.95 11.41 27.00
CA LYS A 371 14.79 12.16 27.96
C LYS A 371 13.96 13.27 28.60
N LEU A 372 13.34 14.13 27.79
CA LEU A 372 12.50 15.23 28.24
C LEU A 372 11.27 14.73 29.04
N TYR A 373 10.65 13.62 28.61
CA TYR A 373 9.55 13.00 29.33
C TYR A 373 9.91 12.63 30.78
N ASN A 374 11.14 12.14 31.02
CA ASN A 374 11.59 11.76 32.36
C ASN A 374 11.87 12.96 33.25
N GLU A 375 12.26 14.10 32.67
CA GLU A 375 12.63 15.33 33.38
C GLU A 375 11.40 16.15 33.79
N LEU A 376 10.36 16.19 32.92
CA LEU A 376 9.15 16.98 33.16
C LEU A 376 8.24 16.41 34.25
N GLN A 377 7.51 17.27 34.97
CA GLN A 377 6.53 16.90 35.99
C GLN A 377 5.14 17.43 35.63
N ILE A 378 4.09 16.74 36.14
CA ILE A 378 2.71 17.20 36.01
C ILE A 378 2.57 18.50 36.83
N GLY A 379 1.90 19.51 36.24
CA GLY A 379 1.74 20.83 36.82
C GLY A 379 2.82 21.83 36.42
N GLU A 380 3.93 21.38 35.81
CA GLU A 380 4.97 22.31 35.35
C GLU A 380 4.43 23.31 34.31
N PRO A 381 4.83 24.59 34.42
CA PRO A 381 4.48 25.62 33.46
C PRO A 381 5.16 25.38 32.10
N VAL A 382 4.41 25.57 31.03
CA VAL A 382 4.87 25.48 29.65
C VAL A 382 4.46 26.76 28.92
N THR A 383 5.41 27.39 28.24
CA THR A 383 5.12 28.51 27.36
C THR A 383 4.87 28.00 25.95
N ILE A 384 3.74 28.37 25.36
CA ILE A 384 3.36 28.01 23.99
C ILE A 384 3.69 29.17 23.06
N GLU A 385 4.55 28.93 22.09
CA GLU A 385 4.73 29.84 20.94
C GLU A 385 3.80 29.43 19.81
N GLN A 386 2.79 30.25 19.53
CA GLN A 386 1.82 30.02 18.46
C GLN A 386 2.09 30.97 17.29
N TYR A 387 2.06 30.42 16.07
CA TYR A 387 2.23 31.12 14.81
C TYR A 387 0.96 31.02 13.97
N GLU A 388 0.74 31.99 13.07
CA GLU A 388 -0.46 32.01 12.21
C GLU A 388 -0.27 31.20 10.93
N GLY A 389 0.97 31.09 10.46
CA GLY A 389 1.33 30.46 9.19
C GLY A 389 1.00 31.32 7.97
N CYS A 390 1.86 31.31 6.95
CA CYS A 390 1.70 32.18 5.77
C CYS A 390 0.50 31.79 4.88
N LEU A 391 0.00 30.54 4.97
CA LEU A 391 -1.15 30.04 4.22
C LEU A 391 -2.40 29.85 5.09
N GLY A 392 -2.41 30.39 6.33
CA GLY A 392 -3.56 30.30 7.24
C GLY A 392 -3.69 28.95 7.95
N VAL A 393 -2.59 28.22 8.13
CA VAL A 393 -2.49 27.03 8.98
C VAL A 393 -1.72 27.40 10.23
N SER A 394 -2.42 27.60 11.35
CA SER A 394 -1.77 27.93 12.61
C SER A 394 -1.03 26.72 13.18
N TYR A 395 0.14 26.95 13.77
CA TYR A 395 0.95 25.91 14.39
C TYR A 395 1.61 26.41 15.67
N TYR A 396 2.15 25.53 16.50
CA TYR A 396 2.74 25.92 17.77
C TYR A 396 3.97 25.07 18.14
N TYR A 397 4.80 25.66 18.98
CA TYR A 397 5.91 24.99 19.63
C TYR A 397 5.82 25.17 21.17
N PRO A 398 5.80 24.07 21.96
CA PRO A 398 5.84 24.15 23.40
C PRO A 398 7.30 24.34 23.85
N ILE A 399 7.52 25.36 24.68
CA ILE A 399 8.82 25.64 25.34
C ILE A 399 8.72 25.13 26.77
N PHE A 400 9.43 24.04 27.03
CA PHE A 400 9.60 23.50 28.38
C PHE A 400 10.77 24.20 29.07
N LYS A 401 10.55 24.69 30.28
CA LYS A 401 11.57 25.43 31.06
C LYS A 401 12.45 24.47 31.84
#